data_1da3f8c27d02b573cf68616c6a74df1b
#
_entry.id   1da3f8c27d02b573cf68616c6a74df1b
#
_cell.length_a   1.000
_cell.length_b   1.000
_cell.length_c   1.000
_cell.angle_alpha   90.00
_cell.angle_beta   90.00
_cell.angle_gamma   90.00
#
_symmetry.space_group_name_H-M   'P 1'
#
loop_
_entity.id
_entity.type
_entity.pdbx_description
1 polymer ?
#
loop_
_entity_poly.entity_id
_entity_poly.type
_entity_poly.pdbx_seq_one_letter_code
_entity_poly.pdbx_strand_id
1 'polypeptide(L)'
;MRTDYIGLMLCAAALTFLPGCDAPNATSPGPEHQVAGEVKPAAQGAAERPAASAFPQGKMVDLTHPFNEQTVYWPTESEGFRLHRGPAGFTERGYYYSANRFTTAEHGGTHLDAPIHFYKDRPAADQVPLSKLLGEGVVIDVTAACRENPDYLVSVADLRDWEVRHGRQLVDVIVLIRTGYASHWPNREKYLGTSATGEEALSQMHFPGLDPDAARWLVEHRAIKAVGIDTASIDYGQSTHFQSHVLLCEHQVPIFENVGDMSALPESGFDVIALPMKIEGGSGGPLRIIAIVPEKN
;
A
#
# COMPACT_ATOMS: atom_id res chain seq x y z
N MET A 1 -51.27 -24.25 0.91
CA MET A 1 -51.38 -25.50 0.12
C MET A 1 -50.11 -25.68 -0.69
N ARG A 2 -49.50 -26.87 -0.51
CA ARG A 2 -48.35 -27.45 -1.18
C ARG A 2 -46.98 -26.85 -0.86
N THR A 3 -46.36 -27.44 0.09
CA THR A 3 -45.05 -28.03 0.36
C THR A 3 -44.51 -28.80 -0.87
N ASP A 4 -43.23 -28.55 -1.19
CA ASP A 4 -42.39 -29.60 -1.80
C ASP A 4 -40.94 -29.49 -1.28
N TYR A 5 -40.54 -30.59 -0.64
CA TYR A 5 -39.23 -30.99 -0.18
C TYR A 5 -38.47 -31.65 -1.32
N ILE A 6 -37.17 -31.39 -1.46
CA ILE A 6 -36.16 -32.26 -2.09
C ILE A 6 -34.80 -31.67 -1.66
N GLY A 7 -33.83 -32.33 -1.12
CA GLY A 7 -33.48 -33.74 -1.01
C GLY A 7 -31.98 -33.73 -0.80
N LEU A 8 -31.57 -34.19 0.37
CA LEU A 8 -30.16 -34.28 0.83
C LEU A 8 -29.50 -35.48 0.11
N MET A 9 -28.40 -35.27 -0.62
CA MET A 9 -27.56 -36.38 -1.10
C MET A 9 -26.24 -36.41 -0.31
N LEU A 10 -26.17 -37.37 0.59
CA LEU A 10 -24.92 -37.84 1.21
C LEU A 10 -24.19 -38.73 0.20
N CYS A 11 -22.97 -38.39 -0.19
CA CYS A 11 -22.01 -39.34 -0.76
C CYS A 11 -21.08 -39.85 0.34
N ALA A 12 -21.30 -41.08 0.75
CA ALA A 12 -20.38 -41.85 1.58
C ALA A 12 -19.30 -42.46 0.68
N ALA A 13 -18.03 -42.11 0.88
CA ALA A 13 -16.90 -42.80 0.27
C ALA A 13 -16.41 -43.90 1.21
N ALA A 14 -16.48 -45.12 0.77
CA ALA A 14 -16.03 -46.32 1.44
C ALA A 14 -14.50 -46.41 1.39
N LEU A 15 -13.85 -46.54 2.56
CA LEU A 15 -12.45 -46.95 2.68
C LEU A 15 -12.38 -48.49 2.51
N THR A 16 -11.69 -48.93 1.47
CA THR A 16 -11.25 -50.35 1.35
C THR A 16 -9.84 -50.49 1.91
N PHE A 17 -9.73 -51.28 2.98
CA PHE A 17 -8.46 -51.81 3.49
C PHE A 17 -7.96 -52.94 2.59
N LEU A 18 -6.67 -52.88 2.20
CA LEU A 18 -5.93 -54.00 1.65
C LEU A 18 -4.87 -54.47 2.67
N PRO A 19 -4.66 -55.79 2.81
CA PRO A 19 -3.76 -56.36 3.83
C PRO A 19 -2.29 -56.35 3.41
N GLY A 20 -1.43 -56.43 4.42
CA GLY A 20 0.00 -56.29 4.41
C GLY A 20 0.78 -57.23 3.49
N CYS A 21 1.97 -56.79 3.13
CA CYS A 21 3.09 -57.62 2.70
C CYS A 21 4.28 -57.41 3.65
N ASP A 22 4.75 -58.52 4.20
CA ASP A 22 5.91 -58.64 5.04
C ASP A 22 7.19 -58.20 4.34
N ALA A 23 8.02 -57.42 5.01
CA ALA A 23 9.36 -57.05 4.57
C ALA A 23 10.39 -58.07 5.07
N PRO A 24 11.32 -58.58 4.23
CA PRO A 24 12.47 -59.32 4.72
C PRO A 24 13.57 -58.37 5.19
N ASN A 25 14.08 -58.69 6.36
CA ASN A 25 15.21 -58.08 7.05
C ASN A 25 16.49 -58.33 6.22
N ALA A 26 17.09 -57.30 5.66
CA ALA A 26 18.43 -57.36 5.07
C ALA A 26 19.32 -56.28 5.69
N THR A 27 20.17 -56.73 6.60
CA THR A 27 21.31 -55.99 7.13
C THR A 27 22.36 -55.88 6.02
N SER A 28 22.60 -54.66 5.53
CA SER A 28 23.78 -54.32 4.72
C SER A 28 24.66 -53.32 5.47
N PRO A 29 25.97 -53.53 5.50
CA PRO A 29 26.89 -52.61 6.15
C PRO A 29 26.98 -51.30 5.37
N GLY A 30 26.95 -50.19 6.11
CA GLY A 30 27.05 -48.84 5.54
C GLY A 30 28.43 -48.59 4.92
N PRO A 31 28.49 -47.74 3.90
CA PRO A 31 29.77 -47.36 3.29
C PRO A 31 30.59 -46.47 4.24
N GLU A 32 31.87 -46.79 4.35
CA GLU A 32 32.90 -46.02 5.03
C GLU A 32 32.95 -44.58 4.47
N HIS A 33 32.89 -43.61 5.36
CA HIS A 33 33.16 -42.23 5.03
C HIS A 33 34.63 -42.05 4.59
N GLN A 34 34.88 -42.01 3.32
CA GLN A 34 36.12 -41.45 2.79
C GLN A 34 36.11 -39.92 3.04
N VAL A 35 37.07 -39.47 3.83
CA VAL A 35 37.36 -38.07 4.05
C VAL A 35 37.80 -37.47 2.68
N ALA A 36 36.94 -36.64 2.12
CA ALA A 36 37.21 -35.91 0.88
C ALA A 36 38.34 -34.91 1.11
N GLY A 37 39.35 -35.00 0.24
CA GLY A 37 40.52 -34.13 0.27
C GLY A 37 40.16 -32.63 0.17
N GLU A 38 41.02 -31.81 0.77
CA GLU A 38 40.97 -30.36 0.72
C GLU A 38 40.84 -29.87 -0.74
N VAL A 39 39.66 -29.31 -1.06
CA VAL A 39 39.47 -28.55 -2.30
C VAL A 39 40.11 -27.17 -2.08
N LYS A 40 41.27 -26.94 -2.65
CA LYS A 40 41.83 -25.58 -2.79
C LYS A 40 40.79 -24.67 -3.44
N PRO A 41 40.48 -23.50 -2.85
CA PRO A 41 39.58 -22.55 -3.52
C PRO A 41 40.29 -22.06 -4.80
N ALA A 42 39.68 -22.34 -5.95
CA ALA A 42 40.08 -21.69 -7.20
C ALA A 42 39.84 -20.20 -7.00
N ALA A 43 40.88 -19.38 -7.23
CA ALA A 43 40.75 -17.94 -7.29
C ALA A 43 39.83 -17.61 -8.48
N GLN A 44 38.52 -17.49 -8.20
CA GLN A 44 37.60 -16.91 -9.13
C GLN A 44 37.93 -15.42 -9.19
N GLY A 45 38.44 -14.98 -10.34
CA GLY A 45 38.57 -13.56 -10.64
C GLY A 45 37.23 -12.89 -10.31
N ALA A 46 37.26 -11.89 -9.43
CA ALA A 46 36.12 -11.06 -9.15
C ALA A 46 35.67 -10.48 -10.50
N ALA A 47 34.57 -11.02 -11.04
CA ALA A 47 33.89 -10.38 -12.14
C ALA A 47 33.52 -8.98 -11.63
N GLU A 48 34.11 -7.94 -12.24
CA GLU A 48 33.72 -6.56 -11.98
C GLU A 48 32.18 -6.47 -12.12
N ARG A 49 31.52 -6.13 -11.04
CA ARG A 49 30.10 -5.79 -11.12
C ARG A 49 29.98 -4.65 -12.12
N PRO A 50 29.10 -4.77 -13.13
CA PRO A 50 28.88 -3.66 -14.05
C PRO A 50 28.51 -2.41 -13.21
N ALA A 51 29.16 -1.31 -13.58
CA ALA A 51 29.02 -0.02 -12.94
C ALA A 51 27.54 0.39 -12.83
N ALA A 52 27.21 0.96 -11.67
CA ALA A 52 25.94 1.59 -11.31
C ALA A 52 24.73 0.65 -11.41
N SER A 53 24.29 0.14 -10.27
CA SER A 53 22.94 -0.37 -10.15
C SER A 53 21.97 0.74 -10.56
N ALA A 54 21.04 0.44 -11.44
CA ALA A 54 19.94 1.37 -11.81
C ALA A 54 18.97 1.64 -10.62
N PHE A 55 19.29 1.17 -9.42
CA PHE A 55 18.49 1.40 -8.22
C PHE A 55 18.90 2.75 -7.59
N PRO A 56 17.93 3.62 -7.25
CA PRO A 56 18.20 4.91 -6.63
C PRO A 56 19.10 4.76 -5.38
N GLN A 57 20.11 5.62 -5.26
CA GLN A 57 21.00 5.66 -4.10
C GLN A 57 20.62 6.85 -3.22
N GLY A 58 20.55 6.66 -1.90
CA GLY A 58 20.23 7.73 -0.97
C GLY A 58 19.63 7.25 0.35
N LYS A 59 19.21 8.21 1.17
CA LYS A 59 18.51 7.95 2.42
C LYS A 59 17.09 7.49 2.14
N MET A 60 16.73 6.32 2.66
CA MET A 60 15.34 5.85 2.61
C MET A 60 14.50 6.49 3.72
N VAL A 61 13.34 7.00 3.34
CA VAL A 61 12.31 7.54 4.23
C VAL A 61 11.07 6.68 4.11
N ASP A 62 10.64 6.07 5.21
CA ASP A 62 9.41 5.28 5.26
C ASP A 62 8.20 6.21 5.41
N LEU A 63 7.31 6.17 4.46
CA LEU A 63 6.09 6.97 4.40
C LEU A 63 4.84 6.12 4.70
N THR A 64 4.99 5.02 5.44
CA THR A 64 3.94 4.05 5.72
C THR A 64 3.61 4.01 7.20
N HIS A 65 2.34 4.18 7.56
CA HIS A 65 1.86 3.92 8.90
C HIS A 65 1.79 2.41 9.19
N PRO A 66 2.18 1.96 10.40
CA PRO A 66 2.06 0.55 10.76
C PRO A 66 0.58 0.14 10.89
N PHE A 67 0.24 -1.06 10.41
CA PHE A 67 -1.08 -1.64 10.60
C PHE A 67 -1.19 -2.29 11.98
N ASN A 68 -2.15 -1.84 12.76
CA ASN A 68 -2.48 -2.35 14.09
C ASN A 68 -3.95 -2.01 14.44
N GLU A 69 -4.37 -2.28 15.66
CA GLU A 69 -5.74 -2.02 16.14
C GLU A 69 -6.10 -0.51 16.17
N GLN A 70 -5.11 0.39 16.09
CA GLN A 70 -5.31 1.84 16.06
C GLN A 70 -5.31 2.39 14.62
N THR A 71 -5.14 1.54 13.62
CA THR A 71 -5.20 1.95 12.21
C THR A 71 -6.50 2.66 11.91
N VAL A 72 -6.42 3.85 11.31
CA VAL A 72 -7.61 4.64 10.97
C VAL A 72 -8.22 4.11 9.68
N TYR A 73 -9.51 3.87 9.72
CA TYR A 73 -10.36 3.47 8.60
C TYR A 73 -11.47 4.49 8.41
N TRP A 74 -12.10 4.44 7.26
CA TRP A 74 -13.29 5.24 6.97
C TRP A 74 -14.37 4.99 8.03
N PRO A 75 -15.16 6.00 8.43
CA PRO A 75 -16.11 5.86 9.52
C PRO A 75 -17.15 4.74 9.40
N THR A 76 -17.54 4.39 8.18
CA THR A 76 -18.50 3.33 7.91
C THR A 76 -17.91 1.92 7.87
N GLU A 77 -16.54 1.82 7.89
CA GLU A 77 -15.89 0.53 7.98
C GLU A 77 -15.96 -0.01 9.41
N SER A 78 -16.58 -1.17 9.55
CA SER A 78 -16.80 -1.79 10.86
C SER A 78 -15.69 -2.76 11.28
N GLU A 79 -14.88 -3.23 10.32
CA GLU A 79 -13.86 -4.24 10.55
C GLU A 79 -12.46 -3.74 10.17
N GLY A 80 -11.81 -3.04 11.11
CA GLY A 80 -10.43 -2.60 10.93
C GLY A 80 -9.41 -3.76 10.91
N PHE A 81 -8.13 -3.41 10.94
CA PHE A 81 -7.05 -4.40 10.95
C PHE A 81 -7.09 -5.27 12.21
N ARG A 82 -7.02 -6.59 12.02
CA ARG A 82 -6.89 -7.57 13.10
C ARG A 82 -5.77 -8.56 12.80
N LEU A 83 -4.84 -8.66 13.74
CA LEU A 83 -3.79 -9.69 13.70
C LEU A 83 -4.27 -10.91 14.53
N HIS A 84 -4.60 -12.00 13.85
CA HIS A 84 -4.94 -13.27 14.47
C HIS A 84 -3.66 -14.03 14.78
N ARG A 85 -3.30 -14.10 16.05
CA ARG A 85 -2.09 -14.78 16.50
C ARG A 85 -2.26 -16.29 16.35
N GLY A 86 -1.31 -16.90 15.67
CA GLY A 86 -1.18 -18.33 15.51
C GLY A 86 -0.12 -18.94 16.44
N PRO A 87 0.39 -20.12 16.11
CA PRO A 87 1.45 -20.76 16.90
C PRO A 87 2.70 -19.87 16.93
N ALA A 88 3.33 -19.81 18.12
CA ALA A 88 4.61 -19.14 18.33
C ALA A 88 5.39 -19.87 19.43
N GLY A 89 6.61 -20.34 19.13
CA GLY A 89 7.45 -21.05 20.08
C GLY A 89 8.52 -21.92 19.43
N PHE A 90 9.36 -22.52 20.27
CA PHE A 90 10.33 -23.51 19.81
C PHE A 90 9.63 -24.83 19.50
N THR A 91 9.93 -25.39 18.34
CA THR A 91 9.44 -26.72 17.94
C THR A 91 10.26 -27.84 18.62
N GLU A 92 9.73 -29.04 18.62
CA GLU A 92 10.48 -30.26 19.08
C GLU A 92 11.79 -30.49 18.31
N ARG A 93 11.91 -29.91 17.09
CA ARG A 93 13.11 -29.97 16.27
C ARG A 93 14.13 -28.84 16.55
N GLY A 94 13.88 -28.02 17.59
CA GLY A 94 14.81 -27.01 18.10
C GLY A 94 14.84 -25.68 17.38
N TYR A 95 13.98 -25.44 16.40
CA TYR A 95 13.84 -24.11 15.75
C TYR A 95 12.61 -23.36 16.25
N TYR A 96 12.69 -22.03 16.27
CA TYR A 96 11.56 -21.17 16.58
C TYR A 96 10.66 -21.01 15.34
N TYR A 97 9.34 -21.12 15.56
CA TYR A 97 8.33 -20.91 14.51
C TYR A 97 7.26 -19.96 15.02
N SER A 98 6.87 -19.00 14.20
CA SER A 98 5.72 -18.12 14.45
C SER A 98 4.98 -17.86 13.15
N ALA A 99 3.65 -18.01 13.18
CA ALA A 99 2.79 -17.76 12.03
C ALA A 99 1.47 -17.14 12.48
N ASN A 100 1.10 -16.03 11.85
CA ASN A 100 -0.14 -15.32 12.13
C ASN A 100 -1.00 -15.24 10.86
N ARG A 101 -2.25 -14.83 11.04
CA ARG A 101 -3.15 -14.39 9.98
C ARG A 101 -3.56 -12.95 10.27
N PHE A 102 -4.01 -12.23 9.26
CA PHE A 102 -4.65 -10.93 9.47
C PHE A 102 -5.89 -10.80 8.61
N THR A 103 -6.78 -9.92 9.04
CA THR A 103 -7.91 -9.41 8.25
C THR A 103 -7.82 -7.89 8.24
N THR A 104 -8.20 -7.28 7.11
CA THR A 104 -8.25 -5.84 6.93
C THR A 104 -9.18 -5.52 5.76
N ALA A 105 -9.79 -4.33 5.76
CA ALA A 105 -10.37 -3.78 4.54
C ALA A 105 -9.25 -3.36 3.57
N GLU A 106 -9.55 -3.25 2.29
CA GLU A 106 -8.60 -2.79 1.26
C GLU A 106 -8.22 -1.33 1.47
N HIS A 107 -9.20 -0.50 1.91
CA HIS A 107 -9.08 0.94 2.10
C HIS A 107 -9.01 1.28 3.60
N GLY A 108 -7.87 1.80 4.00
CA GLY A 108 -7.57 2.19 5.38
C GLY A 108 -6.10 1.93 5.73
N GLY A 109 -5.59 2.65 6.73
CA GLY A 109 -4.15 2.74 6.89
C GLY A 109 -3.49 3.34 5.64
N THR A 110 -2.18 3.26 5.51
CA THR A 110 -1.52 3.64 4.26
C THR A 110 -1.86 2.63 3.17
N HIS A 111 -2.60 3.06 2.14
CA HIS A 111 -3.11 2.18 1.10
C HIS A 111 -3.08 2.84 -0.28
N LEU A 112 -3.30 2.02 -1.31
CA LEU A 112 -3.52 2.44 -2.69
C LEU A 112 -4.98 2.25 -3.05
N ASP A 113 -5.57 3.25 -3.72
CA ASP A 113 -6.80 3.11 -4.48
C ASP A 113 -6.45 2.82 -5.93
N ALA A 114 -6.94 1.69 -6.42
CA ALA A 114 -6.84 1.34 -7.82
C ALA A 114 -7.93 2.09 -8.63
N PRO A 115 -7.71 2.36 -9.91
CA PRO A 115 -8.67 3.10 -10.73
C PRO A 115 -10.10 2.51 -10.75
N ILE A 116 -10.25 1.19 -10.56
CA ILE A 116 -11.56 0.54 -10.48
C ILE A 116 -12.37 0.99 -9.26
N HIS A 117 -11.72 1.57 -8.23
CA HIS A 117 -12.38 1.96 -6.98
C HIS A 117 -13.53 2.94 -7.21
N PHE A 118 -13.31 4.00 -8.00
CA PHE A 118 -14.32 5.01 -8.30
C PHE A 118 -14.71 5.07 -9.79
N TYR A 119 -14.18 4.19 -10.64
CA TYR A 119 -14.56 4.17 -12.04
C TYR A 119 -14.63 2.75 -12.60
N LYS A 120 -15.83 2.36 -13.05
CA LYS A 120 -16.10 1.03 -13.58
C LYS A 120 -15.21 0.69 -14.79
N ASP A 121 -14.83 -0.57 -14.92
CA ASP A 121 -14.05 -1.11 -16.04
C ASP A 121 -12.64 -0.48 -16.17
N ARG A 122 -12.07 -0.02 -15.04
CA ARG A 122 -10.68 0.45 -14.94
C ARG A 122 -9.79 -0.62 -14.27
N PRO A 123 -8.46 -0.47 -14.33
CA PRO A 123 -7.53 -1.42 -13.72
C PRO A 123 -7.77 -1.63 -12.24
N ALA A 124 -7.80 -2.91 -11.81
CA ALA A 124 -7.77 -3.33 -10.42
C ALA A 124 -6.34 -3.24 -9.84
N ALA A 125 -6.18 -3.45 -8.53
CA ALA A 125 -4.91 -3.30 -7.82
C ALA A 125 -3.79 -4.17 -8.41
N ASP A 126 -4.09 -5.39 -8.83
CA ASP A 126 -3.14 -6.30 -9.49
C ASP A 126 -2.75 -5.88 -10.92
N GLN A 127 -3.55 -5.00 -11.54
CA GLN A 127 -3.41 -4.55 -12.92
C GLN A 127 -2.74 -3.16 -13.03
N VAL A 128 -2.58 -2.44 -11.93
CA VAL A 128 -1.87 -1.14 -11.95
C VAL A 128 -0.42 -1.35 -12.40
N PRO A 129 0.03 -0.71 -13.50
CA PRO A 129 1.37 -0.93 -14.01
C PRO A 129 2.44 -0.34 -13.08
N LEU A 130 3.57 -1.03 -12.93
CA LEU A 130 4.68 -0.60 -12.08
C LEU A 130 5.21 0.80 -12.44
N SER A 131 5.11 1.20 -13.71
CA SER A 131 5.49 2.54 -14.17
C SER A 131 4.68 3.68 -13.51
N LYS A 132 3.50 3.37 -12.94
CA LYS A 132 2.69 4.30 -12.16
C LYS A 132 3.07 4.31 -10.67
N LEU A 133 3.73 3.26 -10.21
CA LEU A 133 4.05 3.03 -8.80
C LEU A 133 5.50 3.37 -8.44
N LEU A 134 6.32 3.66 -9.45
CA LEU A 134 7.75 3.92 -9.31
C LEU A 134 8.12 5.17 -10.12
N GLY A 135 8.91 6.06 -9.53
CA GLY A 135 9.43 7.22 -10.25
C GLY A 135 9.75 8.41 -9.37
N GLU A 136 10.11 9.51 -10.02
CA GLU A 136 10.39 10.76 -9.32
C GLU A 136 9.17 11.23 -8.53
N GLY A 137 9.42 11.60 -7.27
CA GLY A 137 8.45 12.21 -6.38
C GLY A 137 8.61 13.72 -6.29
N VAL A 138 7.48 14.40 -6.13
CA VAL A 138 7.43 15.84 -5.81
C VAL A 138 6.49 16.06 -4.63
N VAL A 139 6.79 17.01 -3.76
CA VAL A 139 5.93 17.39 -2.63
C VAL A 139 5.29 18.75 -2.89
N ILE A 140 3.97 18.79 -2.85
CA ILE A 140 3.17 20.02 -2.80
C ILE A 140 2.87 20.28 -1.33
N ASP A 141 3.58 21.20 -0.71
CA ASP A 141 3.42 21.53 0.71
C ASP A 141 2.38 22.64 0.90
N VAL A 142 1.23 22.27 1.43
CA VAL A 142 0.12 23.16 1.77
C VAL A 142 -0.16 23.20 3.28
N THR A 143 0.82 22.74 4.09
CA THR A 143 0.69 22.65 5.55
C THR A 143 0.24 23.97 6.20
N ALA A 144 0.75 25.11 5.72
CA ALA A 144 0.39 26.42 6.25
C ALA A 144 -1.09 26.74 6.05
N ALA A 145 -1.61 26.53 4.83
CA ALA A 145 -3.02 26.75 4.50
C ALA A 145 -3.95 25.79 5.26
N CYS A 146 -3.55 24.52 5.40
CA CYS A 146 -4.33 23.52 6.12
C CYS A 146 -4.41 23.78 7.63
N ARG A 147 -3.42 24.45 8.24
CA ARG A 147 -3.49 24.88 9.66
C ARG A 147 -4.54 25.96 9.90
N GLU A 148 -4.77 26.81 8.91
CA GLU A 148 -5.76 27.88 8.99
C GLU A 148 -7.16 27.42 8.62
N ASN A 149 -7.23 26.44 7.71
CA ASN A 149 -8.49 25.87 7.23
C ASN A 149 -8.40 24.33 7.19
N PRO A 150 -9.05 23.61 8.13
CA PRO A 150 -9.05 22.14 8.15
C PRO A 150 -9.71 21.52 6.92
N ASP A 151 -10.59 22.24 6.22
CA ASP A 151 -11.26 21.79 5.00
C ASP A 151 -10.62 22.39 3.74
N TYR A 152 -9.32 22.66 3.79
CA TYR A 152 -8.61 23.26 2.68
C TYR A 152 -8.65 22.37 1.44
N LEU A 153 -8.99 22.97 0.30
CA LEU A 153 -8.94 22.33 -1.01
C LEU A 153 -7.68 22.77 -1.75
N VAL A 154 -6.79 21.81 -1.99
CA VAL A 154 -5.54 22.03 -2.74
C VAL A 154 -5.90 22.40 -4.17
N SER A 155 -5.56 23.62 -4.56
CA SER A 155 -6.04 24.26 -5.77
C SER A 155 -5.06 24.13 -6.96
N VAL A 156 -5.53 24.48 -8.15
CA VAL A 156 -4.66 24.65 -9.34
C VAL A 156 -3.58 25.70 -9.08
N ALA A 157 -3.86 26.72 -8.26
CA ALA A 157 -2.88 27.76 -7.94
C ALA A 157 -1.70 27.17 -7.15
N ASP A 158 -1.95 26.32 -6.14
CA ASP A 158 -0.89 25.65 -5.36
C ASP A 158 0.03 24.82 -6.26
N LEU A 159 -0.55 24.09 -7.21
CA LEU A 159 0.20 23.27 -8.16
C LEU A 159 1.04 24.14 -9.11
N ARG A 160 0.47 25.21 -9.63
CA ARG A 160 1.18 26.16 -10.51
C ARG A 160 2.27 26.92 -9.77
N ASP A 161 2.04 27.31 -8.54
CA ASP A 161 3.03 28.01 -7.73
C ASP A 161 4.25 27.10 -7.48
N TRP A 162 4.03 25.79 -7.27
CA TRP A 162 5.12 24.82 -7.23
C TRP A 162 5.89 24.81 -8.56
N GLU A 163 5.19 24.71 -9.70
CA GLU A 163 5.83 24.72 -11.04
C GLU A 163 6.67 25.98 -11.29
N VAL A 164 6.14 27.13 -10.91
CA VAL A 164 6.86 28.42 -11.04
C VAL A 164 8.10 28.44 -10.18
N ARG A 165 8.02 28.01 -8.91
CA ARG A 165 9.18 27.96 -8.00
C ARG A 165 10.27 27.01 -8.49
N HIS A 166 9.92 25.92 -9.13
CA HIS A 166 10.85 24.89 -9.59
C HIS A 166 11.23 25.01 -11.08
N GLY A 167 10.63 25.91 -11.82
CA GLY A 167 10.90 26.13 -13.25
C GLY A 167 10.59 24.90 -14.13
N ARG A 168 9.68 24.03 -13.70
CA ARG A 168 9.32 22.78 -14.40
C ARG A 168 7.86 22.40 -14.19
N GLN A 169 7.33 21.59 -15.10
CA GLN A 169 5.97 21.05 -14.99
C GLN A 169 5.92 19.73 -14.20
N LEU A 170 4.74 19.46 -13.64
CA LEU A 170 4.41 18.20 -12.93
C LEU A 170 4.10 17.07 -13.93
N VAL A 171 5.04 16.73 -14.80
CA VAL A 171 4.86 15.70 -15.86
C VAL A 171 5.64 14.46 -15.51
N ASP A 172 4.99 13.29 -15.64
CA ASP A 172 5.58 11.95 -15.41
C ASP A 172 6.17 11.77 -13.99
N VAL A 173 5.57 12.42 -13.00
CA VAL A 173 5.97 12.38 -11.58
C VAL A 173 4.87 11.78 -10.71
N ILE A 174 5.23 11.34 -9.51
CA ILE A 174 4.32 11.01 -8.40
C ILE A 174 4.17 12.28 -7.56
N VAL A 175 2.97 12.84 -7.53
CA VAL A 175 2.65 14.05 -6.77
C VAL A 175 2.25 13.65 -5.35
N LEU A 176 2.99 14.10 -4.34
CA LEU A 176 2.67 13.91 -2.92
C LEU A 176 2.20 15.23 -2.32
N ILE A 177 0.96 15.25 -1.84
CA ILE A 177 0.35 16.41 -1.19
C ILE A 177 0.59 16.30 0.31
N ARG A 178 1.32 17.27 0.87
CA ARG A 178 1.60 17.37 2.30
C ARG A 178 0.70 18.39 2.94
N THR A 179 -0.29 17.92 3.71
CA THR A 179 -1.21 18.77 4.47
C THR A 179 -0.76 18.96 5.92
N GLY A 180 0.11 18.05 6.41
CA GLY A 180 0.55 17.99 7.80
C GLY A 180 -0.32 17.11 8.69
N TYR A 181 -1.36 16.49 8.15
CA TYR A 181 -2.30 15.64 8.89
C TYR A 181 -1.68 14.33 9.36
N ALA A 182 -0.62 13.83 8.71
CA ALA A 182 0.14 12.68 9.22
C ALA A 182 0.56 12.85 10.69
N SER A 183 0.77 14.09 11.17
CA SER A 183 1.10 14.38 12.57
C SER A 183 -0.01 14.07 13.57
N HIS A 184 -1.24 13.88 13.10
CA HIS A 184 -2.41 13.53 13.93
C HIS A 184 -2.60 12.02 14.06
N TRP A 185 -1.94 11.22 13.21
CA TRP A 185 -2.01 9.77 13.24
C TRP A 185 -1.45 9.19 14.56
N PRO A 186 -2.07 8.16 15.16
CA PRO A 186 -3.34 7.49 14.80
C PRO A 186 -4.56 8.05 15.58
N ASN A 187 -4.50 9.30 16.06
CA ASN A 187 -5.61 9.90 16.80
C ASN A 187 -6.76 10.21 15.83
N ARG A 188 -7.78 9.33 15.81
CA ARG A 188 -8.91 9.40 14.90
C ARG A 188 -9.63 10.75 14.95
N GLU A 189 -9.91 11.28 16.14
CA GLU A 189 -10.63 12.54 16.31
C GLU A 189 -9.88 13.72 15.67
N LYS A 190 -8.56 13.79 15.87
CA LYS A 190 -7.74 14.83 15.27
C LYS A 190 -7.52 14.63 13.77
N TYR A 191 -7.45 13.36 13.34
CA TYR A 191 -7.14 12.99 11.97
C TYR A 191 -8.33 13.08 11.03
N LEU A 192 -9.52 12.71 11.50
CA LEU A 192 -10.78 12.77 10.73
C LEU A 192 -11.64 13.99 11.09
N GLY A 193 -11.33 14.73 12.16
CA GLY A 193 -12.17 15.80 12.68
C GLY A 193 -13.31 15.30 13.58
N THR A 194 -13.49 13.97 13.70
CA THR A 194 -14.54 13.36 14.53
C THR A 194 -14.11 12.00 15.06
N SER A 195 -14.58 11.67 16.26
CA SER A 195 -14.49 10.31 16.82
C SER A 195 -15.70 9.44 16.50
N ALA A 196 -16.75 10.01 15.91
CA ALA A 196 -17.96 9.28 15.52
C ALA A 196 -17.67 8.18 14.49
N THR A 197 -18.55 7.19 14.42
CA THR A 197 -18.54 6.07 13.48
C THR A 197 -19.88 5.93 12.79
N GLY A 198 -19.94 5.21 11.67
CA GLY A 198 -21.14 5.05 10.88
C GLY A 198 -21.45 6.26 9.99
N GLU A 199 -22.60 6.25 9.36
CA GLU A 199 -23.02 7.27 8.38
C GLU A 199 -23.11 8.68 8.99
N GLU A 200 -23.45 8.79 10.26
CA GLU A 200 -23.55 10.07 10.95
C GLU A 200 -22.20 10.81 11.09
N ALA A 201 -21.10 10.07 11.06
CA ALA A 201 -19.77 10.65 11.11
C ALA A 201 -19.40 11.42 9.84
N LEU A 202 -19.95 11.05 8.69
CA LEU A 202 -19.54 11.59 7.38
C LEU A 202 -19.72 13.11 7.30
N SER A 203 -20.80 13.64 7.88
CA SER A 203 -21.04 15.09 7.90
C SER A 203 -20.21 15.85 8.94
N GLN A 204 -19.50 15.13 9.80
CA GLN A 204 -18.68 15.68 10.88
C GLN A 204 -17.18 15.62 10.59
N MET A 205 -16.80 15.03 9.46
CA MET A 205 -15.38 14.94 9.09
C MET A 205 -14.84 16.28 8.64
N HIS A 206 -13.61 16.59 9.10
CA HIS A 206 -12.89 17.81 8.75
C HIS A 206 -11.42 17.47 8.51
N PHE A 207 -11.02 17.36 7.24
CA PHE A 207 -9.65 17.22 6.80
C PHE A 207 -9.51 17.71 5.35
N PRO A 208 -8.31 18.20 4.96
CA PRO A 208 -8.06 18.76 3.63
C PRO A 208 -8.12 17.69 2.54
N GLY A 209 -8.36 18.13 1.30
CA GLY A 209 -8.32 17.28 0.13
C GLY A 209 -7.89 18.03 -1.13
N LEU A 210 -7.86 17.32 -2.25
CA LEU A 210 -7.57 17.88 -3.57
C LEU A 210 -8.86 18.46 -4.17
N ASP A 211 -8.79 19.70 -4.64
CA ASP A 211 -9.88 20.32 -5.37
C ASP A 211 -10.18 19.56 -6.68
N PRO A 212 -11.44 19.29 -7.04
CA PRO A 212 -11.78 18.63 -8.29
C PRO A 212 -11.23 19.31 -9.55
N ASP A 213 -11.14 20.64 -9.56
CA ASP A 213 -10.54 21.36 -10.70
C ASP A 213 -9.02 21.14 -10.74
N ALA A 214 -8.36 20.99 -9.59
CA ALA A 214 -6.95 20.65 -9.52
C ALA A 214 -6.70 19.18 -9.95
N ALA A 215 -7.57 18.24 -9.55
CA ALA A 215 -7.54 16.87 -10.03
C ALA A 215 -7.68 16.81 -11.56
N ARG A 216 -8.68 17.51 -12.12
CA ARG A 216 -8.87 17.63 -13.56
C ARG A 216 -7.64 18.21 -14.26
N TRP A 217 -7.07 19.26 -13.72
CA TRP A 217 -5.89 19.90 -14.29
C TRP A 217 -4.67 18.98 -14.32
N LEU A 218 -4.47 18.18 -13.26
CA LEU A 218 -3.39 17.19 -13.19
C LEU A 218 -3.53 16.11 -14.28
N VAL A 219 -4.73 15.59 -14.52
CA VAL A 219 -4.94 14.50 -15.49
C VAL A 219 -5.01 15.00 -16.93
N GLU A 220 -5.60 16.17 -17.19
CA GLU A 220 -5.76 16.70 -18.54
C GLU A 220 -4.53 17.45 -19.05
N HIS A 221 -3.75 18.07 -18.16
CA HIS A 221 -2.67 18.97 -18.56
C HIS A 221 -1.27 18.54 -18.10
N ARG A 222 -1.15 17.53 -17.23
CA ARG A 222 0.15 17.15 -16.65
C ARG A 222 0.52 15.68 -16.79
N ALA A 223 -0.42 14.79 -17.05
CA ALA A 223 -0.16 13.35 -17.23
C ALA A 223 0.72 12.74 -16.12
N ILE A 224 0.33 12.97 -14.86
CA ILE A 224 1.05 12.45 -13.70
C ILE A 224 1.02 10.93 -13.62
N LYS A 225 1.96 10.31 -12.89
CA LYS A 225 1.99 8.87 -12.63
C LYS A 225 0.93 8.46 -11.61
N ALA A 226 0.96 9.12 -10.46
CA ALA A 226 0.11 8.86 -9.31
C ALA A 226 -0.01 10.15 -8.47
N VAL A 227 -0.95 10.17 -7.54
CA VAL A 227 -1.06 11.21 -6.52
C VAL A 227 -1.17 10.57 -5.15
N GLY A 228 -0.51 11.14 -4.14
CA GLY A 228 -0.61 10.72 -2.74
C GLY A 228 -0.94 11.90 -1.83
N ILE A 229 -1.58 11.62 -0.69
CA ILE A 229 -1.95 12.61 0.32
C ILE A 229 -1.82 12.03 1.72
N ASP A 230 -1.52 12.87 2.72
CA ASP A 230 -1.41 12.47 4.13
C ASP A 230 -2.72 12.63 4.92
N THR A 231 -3.87 12.55 4.24
CA THR A 231 -5.23 12.50 4.81
C THR A 231 -5.91 11.16 4.52
N ALA A 232 -7.09 10.96 5.11
CA ALA A 232 -7.86 9.71 4.98
C ALA A 232 -8.56 9.56 3.62
N SER A 233 -8.57 10.60 2.80
CA SER A 233 -9.14 10.63 1.46
C SER A 233 -8.48 11.70 0.63
N ILE A 234 -8.38 11.47 -0.69
CA ILE A 234 -7.96 12.49 -1.65
C ILE A 234 -9.01 13.62 -1.78
N ASP A 235 -10.28 13.30 -1.59
CA ASP A 235 -11.32 14.31 -1.42
C ASP A 235 -11.33 14.83 0.03
N TYR A 236 -11.78 16.05 0.27
CA TYR A 236 -11.89 16.63 1.61
C TYR A 236 -12.96 15.92 2.47
N GLY A 237 -12.88 16.08 3.79
CA GLY A 237 -13.66 15.28 4.75
C GLY A 237 -15.17 15.22 4.51
N GLN A 238 -15.78 16.31 4.07
CA GLN A 238 -17.23 16.40 3.85
C GLN A 238 -17.64 16.20 2.38
N SER A 239 -16.75 15.68 1.53
CA SER A 239 -17.08 15.37 0.15
C SER A 239 -18.17 14.30 0.08
N THR A 240 -19.24 14.59 -0.65
CA THR A 240 -20.36 13.65 -0.88
C THR A 240 -20.39 13.09 -2.29
N HIS A 241 -19.62 13.67 -3.19
CA HIS A 241 -19.57 13.28 -4.61
C HIS A 241 -18.23 12.67 -5.04
N PHE A 242 -17.22 12.68 -4.18
CA PHE A 242 -15.88 12.10 -4.43
C PHE A 242 -15.32 12.46 -5.80
N GLN A 243 -15.46 13.73 -6.18
CA GLN A 243 -15.18 14.17 -7.55
C GLN A 243 -13.72 14.05 -7.93
N SER A 244 -12.80 14.26 -7.00
CA SER A 244 -11.35 14.09 -7.25
C SER A 244 -11.00 12.64 -7.47
N HIS A 245 -11.57 11.71 -6.66
CA HIS A 245 -11.45 10.27 -6.92
C HIS A 245 -11.96 9.90 -8.31
N VAL A 246 -13.20 10.29 -8.65
CA VAL A 246 -13.83 9.94 -9.92
C VAL A 246 -12.96 10.39 -11.09
N LEU A 247 -12.46 11.64 -11.07
CA LEU A 247 -11.60 12.18 -12.13
C LEU A 247 -10.27 11.43 -12.25
N LEU A 248 -9.59 11.18 -11.14
CA LEU A 248 -8.31 10.47 -11.14
C LEU A 248 -8.48 9.02 -11.61
N CYS A 249 -9.50 8.32 -11.10
CA CYS A 249 -9.79 6.94 -11.46
C CYS A 249 -10.21 6.79 -12.94
N GLU A 250 -11.01 7.73 -13.46
CA GLU A 250 -11.38 7.80 -14.88
C GLU A 250 -10.15 7.83 -15.79
N HIS A 251 -9.12 8.59 -15.39
CA HIS A 251 -7.87 8.76 -16.14
C HIS A 251 -6.78 7.75 -15.74
N GLN A 252 -7.15 6.71 -15.00
CA GLN A 252 -6.26 5.62 -14.57
C GLN A 252 -5.04 6.12 -13.76
N VAL A 253 -5.24 7.12 -12.93
CA VAL A 253 -4.25 7.62 -11.98
C VAL A 253 -4.52 6.96 -10.63
N PRO A 254 -3.63 6.08 -10.12
CA PRO A 254 -3.76 5.51 -8.78
C PRO A 254 -3.54 6.58 -7.72
N ILE A 255 -4.22 6.39 -6.57
CA ILE A 255 -4.18 7.33 -5.45
C ILE A 255 -3.53 6.62 -4.25
N PHE A 256 -2.71 7.34 -3.48
CA PHE A 256 -2.14 6.85 -2.23
C PHE A 256 -2.71 7.69 -1.08
N GLU A 257 -3.36 7.04 -0.13
CA GLU A 257 -3.99 7.72 1.00
C GLU A 257 -3.33 7.34 2.33
N ASN A 258 -3.54 8.17 3.33
CA ASN A 258 -2.88 8.01 4.62
C ASN A 258 -1.34 7.86 4.48
N VAL A 259 -0.74 8.64 3.60
CA VAL A 259 0.72 8.68 3.46
C VAL A 259 1.34 9.19 4.76
N GLY A 260 2.39 8.55 5.23
CA GLY A 260 3.09 8.92 6.46
C GLY A 260 3.79 10.28 6.39
N ASP A 261 4.53 10.62 7.45
CA ASP A 261 5.17 11.95 7.58
C ASP A 261 6.17 12.24 6.45
N MET A 262 5.84 13.24 5.65
CA MET A 262 6.65 13.75 4.55
C MET A 262 7.59 14.91 4.95
N SER A 263 7.68 15.26 6.24
CA SER A 263 8.45 16.44 6.70
C SER A 263 9.95 16.37 6.40
N ALA A 264 10.47 15.16 6.24
CA ALA A 264 11.88 14.93 5.90
C ALA A 264 12.18 14.98 4.39
N LEU A 265 11.16 15.12 3.54
CA LEU A 265 11.33 15.14 2.09
C LEU A 265 11.61 16.56 1.59
N PRO A 266 12.51 16.71 0.60
CA PRO A 266 12.58 17.95 -0.19
C PRO A 266 11.34 18.07 -1.10
N GLU A 267 11.08 19.26 -1.64
CA GLU A 267 9.96 19.45 -2.57
C GLU A 267 10.14 18.73 -3.92
N SER A 268 11.37 18.30 -4.26
CA SER A 268 11.70 17.56 -5.50
C SER A 268 13.07 16.90 -5.40
N GLY A 269 13.42 16.07 -6.41
CA GLY A 269 14.74 15.43 -6.50
C GLY A 269 14.88 14.19 -5.61
N PHE A 270 13.81 13.42 -5.45
CA PHE A 270 13.79 12.13 -4.78
C PHE A 270 12.94 11.14 -5.60
N ASP A 271 13.15 9.86 -5.38
CA ASP A 271 12.35 8.81 -5.99
C ASP A 271 11.34 8.22 -4.99
N VAL A 272 10.20 7.78 -5.50
CA VAL A 272 9.14 7.09 -4.74
C VAL A 272 9.02 5.65 -5.25
N ILE A 273 8.88 4.74 -4.31
CA ILE A 273 8.50 3.34 -4.53
C ILE A 273 7.23 3.09 -3.70
N ALA A 274 6.11 2.83 -4.37
CA ALA A 274 4.78 2.66 -3.78
C ALA A 274 4.18 1.33 -4.24
N LEU A 275 4.44 0.24 -3.49
CA LEU A 275 4.04 -1.11 -3.89
C LEU A 275 2.91 -1.63 -3.00
N PRO A 276 1.67 -1.69 -3.51
CA PRO A 276 0.54 -2.25 -2.78
C PRO A 276 0.62 -3.78 -2.70
N MET A 277 -0.16 -4.36 -1.80
CA MET A 277 -0.51 -5.77 -1.88
C MET A 277 -1.18 -6.04 -3.24
N LYS A 278 -0.66 -7.00 -4.00
CA LYS A 278 -1.17 -7.32 -5.34
C LYS A 278 -2.41 -8.22 -5.24
N ILE A 279 -3.54 -7.62 -4.91
CA ILE A 279 -4.83 -8.31 -4.76
C ILE A 279 -5.49 -8.42 -6.13
N GLU A 280 -5.71 -9.66 -6.62
CA GLU A 280 -6.40 -9.91 -7.90
C GLU A 280 -7.84 -9.41 -7.83
N GLY A 281 -8.17 -8.47 -8.71
CA GLY A 281 -9.49 -7.86 -8.77
C GLY A 281 -9.81 -6.89 -7.63
N GLY A 282 -8.83 -6.60 -6.74
CA GLY A 282 -9.02 -5.67 -5.62
C GLY A 282 -9.24 -4.23 -6.08
N SER A 283 -10.09 -3.50 -5.37
CA SER A 283 -10.32 -2.06 -5.60
C SER A 283 -9.17 -1.20 -5.06
N GLY A 284 -8.37 -1.74 -4.15
CA GLY A 284 -7.21 -1.12 -3.52
C GLY A 284 -6.40 -2.14 -2.73
N GLY A 285 -5.57 -1.66 -1.82
CA GLY A 285 -4.86 -2.54 -0.92
C GLY A 285 -3.81 -1.84 -0.06
N PRO A 286 -3.45 -2.47 1.08
CA PRO A 286 -2.37 -2.00 1.93
C PRO A 286 -1.10 -1.72 1.12
N LEU A 287 -0.47 -0.59 1.38
CA LEU A 287 0.66 -0.07 0.61
C LEU A 287 1.91 0.05 1.50
N ARG A 288 3.07 -0.41 1.00
CA ARG A 288 4.34 0.06 1.52
C ARG A 288 4.90 1.12 0.58
N ILE A 289 4.92 2.37 1.04
CA ILE A 289 5.46 3.50 0.29
C ILE A 289 6.72 4.02 0.98
N ILE A 290 7.78 4.21 0.20
CA ILE A 290 9.05 4.77 0.64
C ILE A 290 9.51 5.85 -0.33
N ALA A 291 10.25 6.82 0.18
CA ALA A 291 11.01 7.77 -0.63
C ALA A 291 12.51 7.50 -0.50
N ILE A 292 13.26 7.71 -1.58
CA ILE A 292 14.71 7.61 -1.61
C ILE A 292 15.26 8.99 -1.96
N VAL A 293 15.83 9.65 -0.95
CA VAL A 293 16.37 11.01 -1.06
C VAL A 293 17.87 10.92 -1.32
N PRO A 294 18.36 11.34 -2.49
CA PRO A 294 19.79 11.34 -2.79
C PRO A 294 20.62 12.10 -1.74
N GLU A 295 21.77 11.58 -1.36
CA GLU A 295 22.70 12.31 -0.52
C GLU A 295 23.22 13.53 -1.30
N LYS A 296 23.19 14.69 -0.66
CA LYS A 296 23.80 15.89 -1.26
C LYS A 296 25.33 15.70 -1.25
N ASN A 297 25.92 15.65 -2.45
CA ASN A 297 27.38 15.67 -2.61
C ASN A 297 27.98 16.98 -2.08
#